data_48e91db71929aadb82286d7806cb388e
#
_entry.id   48e91db71929aadb82286d7806cb388e
#
_cell.length_a   1.000
_cell.length_b   1.000
_cell.length_c   1.000
_cell.angle_alpha   90.00
_cell.angle_beta   90.00
_cell.angle_gamma   90.00
#
_symmetry.space_group_name_H-M   'P 1'
#
loop_
_entity.id
_entity.type
_entity.pdbx_description
1 polymer ?
#
loop_
_entity_poly.entity_id
_entity_poly.type
_entity_poly.pdbx_seq_one_letter_code
_entity_poly.pdbx_strand_id
1 'polypeptide(L)'
;DYKNRAKAASEAKMRIKDDMTYDDLGLVQPEGGSEVGERSRLGSNKRKIPNPKELHGFELIDKHSGEKFTFNSTDELNKFKYQRYIKRYLSTIASIDESVGQLLDYLDDQGLAENTLVIYTSDQGFFLGEHGWFDKRFIYEESFQMPFLLRHPSSVKAGQINNDMCCNVDFAPTFLDYAGINIPNYMQGTSIRPILEGQTPDNWEQTAYQRYWMHKDPDHNAYAHYGLRDQRYKIIYWYNDGYDLPGTNHGGEDKEWELFDCQ
;
A
#
# COMPACT_ATOMS: atom_id res chain seq x y z
N ASP A 1 -1.69 12.20 -15.97
CA ASP A 1 -1.66 13.66 -16.01
C ASP A 1 -1.91 14.22 -14.60
N TYR A 2 -0.92 14.89 -14.01
CA TYR A 2 -0.98 15.42 -12.64
C TYR A 2 -1.33 16.91 -12.58
N LYS A 3 -1.87 17.50 -13.65
CA LYS A 3 -2.12 18.94 -13.76
C LYS A 3 -3.05 19.51 -12.68
N ASN A 4 -3.95 18.67 -12.17
CA ASN A 4 -4.92 19.04 -11.14
C ASN A 4 -4.63 18.37 -9.78
N ARG A 5 -3.38 17.98 -9.56
CA ARG A 5 -2.91 17.36 -8.31
C ARG A 5 -1.88 18.25 -7.65
N ALA A 6 -1.68 18.03 -6.36
CA ALA A 6 -0.57 18.66 -5.63
C ALA A 6 0.77 18.40 -6.33
N LYS A 7 1.71 19.33 -6.19
CA LYS A 7 3.06 19.22 -6.76
C LYS A 7 3.74 17.91 -6.36
N ALA A 8 3.49 17.43 -5.14
CA ALA A 8 3.95 16.16 -4.63
C ALA A 8 3.70 14.98 -5.60
N ALA A 9 2.50 14.92 -6.21
CA ALA A 9 2.14 13.86 -7.14
C ALA A 9 3.01 13.82 -8.39
N SER A 10 3.45 14.99 -8.88
CA SER A 10 4.31 15.07 -10.05
C SER A 10 5.78 14.79 -9.75
N GLU A 11 6.23 15.00 -8.51
CA GLU A 11 7.61 14.86 -8.08
C GLU A 11 7.94 13.53 -7.39
N ALA A 12 6.91 12.75 -7.02
CA ALA A 12 7.09 11.45 -6.42
C ALA A 12 7.87 10.48 -7.31
N LYS A 13 8.80 9.75 -6.70
CA LYS A 13 9.61 8.71 -7.34
C LYS A 13 9.00 7.32 -7.10
N MET A 14 7.77 7.15 -7.56
CA MET A 14 7.01 5.91 -7.44
C MET A 14 6.46 5.42 -8.78
N ARG A 15 6.98 5.93 -9.91
CA ARG A 15 6.46 5.53 -11.23
C ARG A 15 7.03 4.21 -11.66
N ILE A 16 6.17 3.28 -12.04
CA ILE A 16 6.60 1.98 -12.60
C ILE A 16 7.52 2.16 -13.80
N LYS A 17 7.18 3.14 -14.65
CA LYS A 17 7.96 3.45 -15.83
C LYS A 17 9.37 3.94 -15.51
N ASP A 18 9.48 4.92 -14.61
CA ASP A 18 10.69 5.71 -14.43
C ASP A 18 11.49 5.33 -13.17
N ASP A 19 10.81 4.87 -12.11
CA ASP A 19 11.41 4.72 -10.79
C ASP A 19 11.55 3.26 -10.33
N MET A 20 10.71 2.34 -10.84
CA MET A 20 10.83 0.91 -10.52
C MET A 20 12.07 0.33 -11.17
N THR A 21 12.98 -0.19 -10.35
CA THR A 21 14.28 -0.71 -10.80
C THR A 21 14.15 -2.10 -11.44
N TYR A 22 15.15 -2.51 -12.22
CA TYR A 22 15.22 -3.88 -12.73
C TYR A 22 15.41 -4.88 -11.58
N ASP A 23 16.08 -4.46 -10.53
CA ASP A 23 16.25 -5.27 -9.32
C ASP A 23 14.93 -5.55 -8.61
N ASP A 24 14.06 -4.54 -8.48
CA ASP A 24 12.69 -4.71 -7.96
C ASP A 24 11.91 -5.78 -8.75
N LEU A 25 12.22 -5.89 -10.03
CA LEU A 25 11.62 -6.87 -10.93
C LEU A 25 12.38 -8.20 -11.01
N GLY A 26 13.46 -8.37 -10.23
CA GLY A 26 14.33 -9.54 -10.27
C GLY A 26 15.04 -9.73 -11.62
N LEU A 27 15.46 -8.64 -12.22
CA LEU A 27 16.13 -8.60 -13.53
C LEU A 27 17.54 -8.01 -13.41
N VAL A 28 18.41 -8.40 -14.33
CA VAL A 28 19.75 -7.81 -14.51
C VAL A 28 20.00 -7.53 -15.97
N GLN A 29 20.90 -6.56 -16.24
CA GLN A 29 21.47 -6.38 -17.58
C GLN A 29 22.66 -7.31 -17.78
N PRO A 30 22.86 -7.90 -18.96
CA PRO A 30 23.91 -8.91 -19.21
C PRO A 30 25.34 -8.38 -19.11
N GLU A 31 25.61 -7.14 -19.45
CA GLU A 31 26.97 -6.55 -19.40
C GLU A 31 26.94 -5.19 -18.72
N GLY A 32 27.79 -5.02 -17.68
CA GLY A 32 28.13 -3.69 -17.11
C GLY A 32 26.96 -2.74 -16.91
N GLY A 33 25.78 -3.30 -17.03
CA GLY A 33 24.56 -2.63 -16.69
C GLY A 33 24.81 -2.02 -15.34
N SER A 34 24.72 -0.72 -15.26
CA SER A 34 24.93 0.01 -14.04
C SER A 34 24.48 -0.88 -12.91
N GLU A 35 25.35 -1.13 -11.97
CA GLU A 35 24.96 -1.66 -10.68
C GLU A 35 23.66 -0.94 -10.35
N VAL A 36 22.56 -1.61 -10.57
CA VAL A 36 21.26 -1.11 -10.17
C VAL A 36 21.41 -1.04 -8.68
N GLY A 37 21.56 0.19 -8.19
CA GLY A 37 22.16 0.46 -6.92
C GLY A 37 21.59 -0.49 -5.89
N GLU A 38 22.45 -1.19 -5.20
CA GLU A 38 22.09 -1.75 -3.92
C GLU A 38 21.15 -0.74 -3.26
N ARG A 39 19.99 -1.19 -2.81
CA ARG A 39 19.18 -0.39 -1.89
C ARG A 39 20.10 -0.06 -0.74
N SER A 40 20.82 1.03 -0.88
CA SER A 40 21.59 1.57 0.22
C SER A 40 20.55 1.87 1.28
N ARG A 41 20.56 1.09 2.34
CA ARG A 41 19.75 1.35 3.55
C ARG A 41 20.07 2.70 4.17
N LEU A 42 20.92 3.46 3.56
CA LEU A 42 21.42 4.78 3.96
C LEU A 42 21.49 5.70 2.73
N GLY A 43 20.33 6.20 2.28
CA GLY A 43 20.20 7.50 1.66
C GLY A 43 21.10 7.82 0.44
N SER A 44 21.38 6.90 -0.45
CA SER A 44 22.08 7.24 -1.67
C SER A 44 21.12 7.46 -2.84
N ASN A 45 21.12 8.66 -3.40
CA ASN A 45 20.40 9.13 -4.57
C ASN A 45 20.65 8.36 -5.89
N LYS A 46 20.90 7.05 -5.85
CA LYS A 46 21.33 6.26 -7.00
C LYS A 46 20.27 5.30 -7.54
N ARG A 47 19.01 5.69 -7.55
CA ARG A 47 18.04 5.05 -8.43
C ARG A 47 18.20 5.62 -9.84
N LYS A 48 19.30 5.34 -10.50
CA LYS A 48 19.39 5.56 -11.94
C LYS A 48 18.87 4.33 -12.64
N ILE A 49 17.63 4.39 -13.08
CA ILE A 49 17.15 3.46 -14.09
C ILE A 49 17.53 4.10 -15.43
N PRO A 50 18.45 3.52 -16.18
CA PRO A 50 18.58 3.87 -17.56
C PRO A 50 17.39 3.24 -18.31
N ASN A 51 16.32 4.01 -18.47
CA ASN A 51 15.44 3.79 -19.61
C ASN A 51 16.12 4.48 -20.78
N PRO A 52 16.82 3.75 -21.66
CA PRO A 52 17.42 4.38 -22.83
C PRO A 52 16.30 5.02 -23.66
N LYS A 53 16.53 6.24 -24.14
CA LYS A 53 15.53 6.95 -24.95
C LYS A 53 15.21 6.21 -26.26
N GLU A 54 16.15 5.43 -26.73
CA GLU A 54 16.01 4.56 -27.89
C GLU A 54 16.55 3.17 -27.55
N LEU A 55 15.73 2.14 -27.69
CA LEU A 55 16.09 0.76 -27.42
C LEU A 55 16.21 0.02 -28.74
N HIS A 56 17.43 -0.47 -29.01
CA HIS A 56 17.67 -1.43 -30.08
C HIS A 56 18.38 -2.64 -29.51
N GLY A 57 17.63 -3.77 -29.41
CA GLY A 57 18.19 -5.00 -28.89
C GLY A 57 18.61 -4.93 -27.43
N PHE A 58 17.98 -4.06 -26.64
CA PHE A 58 18.25 -3.95 -25.20
C PHE A 58 17.82 -5.25 -24.51
N GLU A 59 18.73 -5.86 -23.76
CA GLU A 59 18.52 -7.17 -23.16
C GLU A 59 18.48 -7.08 -21.64
N LEU A 60 17.53 -7.79 -21.03
CA LEU A 60 17.44 -8.06 -19.59
C LEU A 60 17.41 -9.57 -19.37
N ILE A 61 17.93 -10.01 -18.23
CA ILE A 61 17.98 -11.41 -17.82
C ILE A 61 17.26 -11.59 -16.50
N ASP A 62 16.38 -12.59 -16.41
CA ASP A 62 15.79 -13.01 -15.14
C ASP A 62 16.87 -13.58 -14.21
N LYS A 63 16.93 -13.06 -12.98
CA LYS A 63 17.94 -13.46 -11.98
C LYS A 63 17.84 -14.92 -11.53
N HIS A 64 16.66 -15.52 -11.63
CA HIS A 64 16.41 -16.87 -11.12
C HIS A 64 16.42 -17.91 -12.24
N SER A 65 15.75 -17.63 -13.37
CA SER A 65 15.62 -18.58 -14.47
C SER A 65 16.73 -18.45 -15.50
N GLY A 66 17.39 -17.30 -15.59
CA GLY A 66 18.33 -16.98 -16.67
C GLY A 66 17.64 -16.66 -18.01
N GLU A 67 16.31 -16.56 -18.03
CA GLU A 67 15.56 -16.21 -19.23
C GLU A 67 15.92 -14.81 -19.72
N LYS A 68 16.10 -14.67 -21.03
CA LYS A 68 16.47 -13.43 -21.68
C LYS A 68 15.27 -12.75 -22.33
N PHE A 69 15.18 -11.46 -22.15
CA PHE A 69 14.13 -10.60 -22.72
C PHE A 69 14.79 -9.49 -23.53
N THR A 70 14.38 -9.30 -24.77
CA THR A 70 14.93 -8.30 -25.68
C THR A 70 13.87 -7.27 -26.03
N PHE A 71 14.24 -6.00 -26.04
CA PHE A 71 13.34 -4.87 -26.28
C PHE A 71 13.87 -3.98 -27.39
N ASN A 72 12.98 -3.49 -28.25
CA ASN A 72 13.30 -2.58 -29.35
C ASN A 72 12.65 -1.20 -29.19
N SER A 73 11.80 -1.03 -28.16
CA SER A 73 11.20 0.27 -27.86
C SER A 73 10.98 0.44 -26.36
N THR A 74 10.92 1.70 -25.92
CA THR A 74 10.59 2.06 -24.56
C THR A 74 9.18 1.61 -24.18
N ASP A 75 8.25 1.60 -25.13
CA ASP A 75 6.87 1.15 -24.89
C ASP A 75 6.81 -0.34 -24.57
N GLU A 76 7.55 -1.19 -25.33
CA GLU A 76 7.68 -2.61 -25.02
C GLU A 76 8.27 -2.85 -23.64
N LEU A 77 9.34 -2.16 -23.29
CA LEU A 77 9.97 -2.26 -21.97
C LEU A 77 9.01 -1.86 -20.85
N ASN A 78 8.30 -0.74 -21.01
CA ASN A 78 7.36 -0.26 -20.00
C ASN A 78 6.18 -1.22 -19.79
N LYS A 79 5.61 -1.75 -20.86
CA LYS A 79 4.57 -2.78 -20.81
C LYS A 79 5.07 -4.04 -20.11
N PHE A 80 6.29 -4.47 -20.44
CA PHE A 80 6.92 -5.62 -19.80
C PHE A 80 7.15 -5.39 -18.30
N LYS A 81 7.69 -4.23 -17.90
CA LYS A 81 7.88 -3.88 -16.48
C LYS A 81 6.57 -4.00 -15.71
N TYR A 82 5.50 -3.38 -16.22
CA TYR A 82 4.18 -3.44 -15.59
C TYR A 82 3.65 -4.86 -15.51
N GLN A 83 3.66 -5.61 -16.62
CA GLN A 83 3.16 -6.98 -16.66
C GLN A 83 3.93 -7.89 -15.72
N ARG A 84 5.24 -7.72 -15.64
CA ARG A 84 6.06 -8.50 -14.73
C ARG A 84 5.78 -8.17 -13.27
N TYR A 85 5.64 -6.89 -12.94
CA TYR A 85 5.27 -6.42 -11.62
C TYR A 85 3.94 -7.04 -11.16
N ILE A 86 2.89 -6.88 -11.96
CA ILE A 86 1.56 -7.40 -11.62
C ILE A 86 1.54 -8.92 -11.52
N LYS A 87 2.18 -9.65 -12.45
CA LYS A 87 2.22 -11.11 -12.39
C LYS A 87 2.93 -11.62 -11.13
N ARG A 88 4.02 -10.99 -10.72
CA ARG A 88 4.72 -11.37 -9.48
C ARG A 88 3.87 -11.09 -8.26
N TYR A 89 3.22 -9.94 -8.22
CA TYR A 89 2.27 -9.59 -7.15
C TYR A 89 1.14 -10.61 -7.06
N LEU A 90 0.47 -10.90 -8.16
CA LEU A 90 -0.63 -11.87 -8.21
C LEU A 90 -0.18 -13.30 -7.86
N SER A 91 1.04 -13.70 -8.22
CA SER A 91 1.59 -15.00 -7.82
C SER A 91 1.76 -15.11 -6.30
N THR A 92 2.17 -14.01 -5.65
CA THR A 92 2.24 -13.95 -4.19
C THR A 92 0.86 -14.04 -3.57
N ILE A 93 -0.12 -13.31 -4.12
CA ILE A 93 -1.53 -13.38 -3.66
C ILE A 93 -2.09 -14.79 -3.79
N ALA A 94 -1.84 -15.48 -4.91
CA ALA A 94 -2.30 -16.86 -5.09
C ALA A 94 -1.72 -17.81 -4.02
N SER A 95 -0.46 -17.64 -3.65
CA SER A 95 0.16 -18.42 -2.57
C SER A 95 -0.43 -18.11 -1.19
N ILE A 96 -0.78 -16.84 -0.94
CA ILE A 96 -1.46 -16.44 0.28
C ILE A 96 -2.87 -17.04 0.34
N ASP A 97 -3.61 -16.97 -0.77
CA ASP A 97 -4.96 -17.52 -0.88
C ASP A 97 -4.99 -19.03 -0.55
N GLU A 98 -4.04 -19.80 -1.13
CA GLU A 98 -3.88 -21.23 -0.81
C GLU A 98 -3.59 -21.45 0.69
N SER A 99 -2.69 -20.65 1.28
CA SER A 99 -2.33 -20.75 2.68
C SER A 99 -3.49 -20.41 3.62
N VAL A 100 -4.28 -19.42 3.26
CA VAL A 100 -5.51 -19.04 4.00
C VAL A 100 -6.53 -20.17 3.91
N GLY A 101 -6.72 -20.77 2.72
CA GLY A 101 -7.60 -21.93 2.55
C GLY A 101 -7.21 -23.07 3.48
N GLN A 102 -5.93 -23.48 3.49
CA GLN A 102 -5.43 -24.54 4.37
C GLN A 102 -5.66 -24.23 5.85
N LEU A 103 -5.50 -22.97 6.27
CA LEU A 103 -5.78 -22.57 7.66
C LEU A 103 -7.26 -22.69 8.00
N LEU A 104 -8.14 -22.28 7.12
CA LEU A 104 -9.59 -22.37 7.33
C LEU A 104 -10.05 -23.84 7.40
N ASP A 105 -9.57 -24.68 6.50
CA ASP A 105 -9.84 -26.14 6.52
C ASP A 105 -9.36 -26.77 7.84
N TYR A 106 -8.17 -26.41 8.30
CA TYR A 106 -7.65 -26.88 9.58
C TYR A 106 -8.55 -26.49 10.75
N LEU A 107 -9.04 -25.26 10.81
CA LEU A 107 -9.94 -24.81 11.88
C LEU A 107 -11.26 -25.56 11.86
N ASP A 108 -11.80 -25.85 10.68
CA ASP A 108 -13.03 -26.62 10.52
C ASP A 108 -12.82 -28.09 10.92
N ASP A 109 -11.76 -28.74 10.46
CA ASP A 109 -11.41 -30.13 10.77
C ASP A 109 -11.16 -30.39 12.27
N GLN A 110 -10.58 -29.39 12.95
CA GLN A 110 -10.31 -29.46 14.39
C GLN A 110 -11.51 -29.03 15.27
N GLY A 111 -12.60 -28.57 14.66
CA GLY A 111 -13.77 -28.09 15.40
C GLY A 111 -13.50 -26.78 16.15
N LEU A 112 -12.52 -25.98 15.70
CA LEU A 112 -12.11 -24.71 16.32
C LEU A 112 -12.80 -23.49 15.73
N ALA A 113 -13.42 -23.61 14.57
CA ALA A 113 -13.92 -22.49 13.76
C ALA A 113 -14.94 -21.63 14.51
N GLU A 114 -15.84 -22.23 15.28
CA GLU A 114 -16.90 -21.52 16.04
C GLU A 114 -16.35 -20.60 17.13
N ASN A 115 -15.16 -20.86 17.63
CA ASN A 115 -14.52 -20.09 18.69
C ASN A 115 -13.21 -19.42 18.25
N THR A 116 -13.05 -19.19 16.95
CA THR A 116 -11.87 -18.54 16.38
C THR A 116 -12.28 -17.36 15.52
N LEU A 117 -11.82 -16.16 15.91
CA LEU A 117 -11.93 -14.96 15.09
C LEU A 117 -10.80 -14.95 14.04
N VAL A 118 -11.13 -15.11 12.78
CA VAL A 118 -10.18 -15.04 11.67
C VAL A 118 -10.37 -13.72 10.96
N ILE A 119 -9.28 -12.96 10.82
CA ILE A 119 -9.26 -11.68 10.07
C ILE A 119 -8.16 -11.75 9.02
N TYR A 120 -8.52 -11.40 7.79
CA TYR A 120 -7.58 -11.15 6.71
C TYR A 120 -7.61 -9.66 6.37
N THR A 121 -6.47 -9.00 6.49
CA THR A 121 -6.30 -7.57 6.19
C THR A 121 -4.85 -7.25 5.86
N SER A 122 -4.53 -5.98 5.68
CA SER A 122 -3.18 -5.46 5.49
C SER A 122 -2.95 -4.25 6.40
N ASP A 123 -1.69 -3.92 6.68
CA ASP A 123 -1.28 -2.72 7.42
C ASP A 123 -1.52 -1.43 6.62
N GLN A 124 -1.54 -1.53 5.28
CA GLN A 124 -1.78 -0.44 4.34
C GLN A 124 -2.25 -0.97 2.98
N GLY A 125 -2.79 -0.08 2.16
CA GLY A 125 -3.04 -0.34 0.75
C GLY A 125 -1.76 -0.23 -0.11
N PHE A 126 -1.90 -0.33 -1.43
CA PHE A 126 -0.77 -0.35 -2.35
C PHE A 126 -1.17 0.08 -3.77
N PHE A 127 -0.35 0.88 -4.44
CA PHE A 127 -0.55 1.22 -5.86
C PHE A 127 -0.09 0.06 -6.75
N LEU A 128 -1.00 -0.45 -7.54
CA LEU A 128 -0.75 -1.55 -8.48
C LEU A 128 -0.70 -1.10 -9.94
N GLY A 129 -0.43 0.18 -10.15
CA GLY A 129 -0.37 0.82 -11.46
C GLY A 129 -1.32 2.00 -11.61
N GLU A 130 -2.22 2.21 -10.65
CA GLU A 130 -3.06 3.40 -10.60
C GLU A 130 -2.15 4.62 -10.56
N HIS A 131 -2.54 5.68 -11.27
CA HIS A 131 -1.71 6.88 -11.44
C HIS A 131 -0.32 6.62 -12.09
N GLY A 132 -0.06 5.40 -12.58
CA GLY A 132 1.26 4.96 -13.05
C GLY A 132 2.23 4.60 -11.93
N TRP A 133 1.78 4.50 -10.70
CA TRP A 133 2.59 4.31 -9.50
C TRP A 133 2.66 2.86 -9.02
N PHE A 134 3.66 2.61 -8.21
CA PHE A 134 3.81 1.48 -7.29
C PHE A 134 4.09 2.02 -5.89
N ASP A 135 4.16 1.16 -4.87
CA ASP A 135 4.37 1.54 -3.46
C ASP A 135 3.13 2.22 -2.83
N LYS A 136 3.25 3.04 -1.77
CA LYS A 136 2.19 3.32 -0.80
C LYS A 136 2.40 4.58 0.03
N ARG A 137 2.86 5.69 -0.55
CA ARG A 137 3.29 6.86 0.24
C ARG A 137 2.23 7.95 0.40
N PHE A 138 1.22 7.95 -0.45
CA PHE A 138 0.19 8.98 -0.47
C PHE A 138 -1.15 8.48 0.07
N ILE A 139 -1.91 9.38 0.68
CA ILE A 139 -3.25 9.11 1.22
C ILE A 139 -4.34 9.01 0.13
N TYR A 140 -4.00 8.51 -1.07
CA TYR A 140 -5.00 8.18 -2.09
C TYR A 140 -5.64 6.82 -1.79
N GLU A 141 -6.82 6.55 -2.35
CA GLU A 141 -7.63 5.39 -1.95
C GLU A 141 -6.84 4.08 -2.03
N GLU A 142 -6.07 3.87 -3.08
CA GLU A 142 -5.34 2.64 -3.35
C GLU A 142 -4.30 2.32 -2.27
N SER A 143 -3.72 3.34 -1.66
CA SER A 143 -2.74 3.20 -0.59
C SER A 143 -3.36 3.31 0.81
N PHE A 144 -4.56 3.86 0.92
CA PHE A 144 -5.23 4.15 2.18
C PHE A 144 -6.31 3.12 2.54
N GLN A 145 -6.96 2.51 1.55
CA GLN A 145 -7.98 1.49 1.76
C GLN A 145 -7.36 0.09 1.67
N MET A 146 -7.51 -0.71 2.75
CA MET A 146 -7.09 -2.10 2.80
C MET A 146 -8.28 -3.04 2.64
N PRO A 147 -8.08 -4.26 2.12
CA PRO A 147 -9.07 -5.32 2.25
C PRO A 147 -9.28 -5.64 3.74
N PHE A 148 -10.52 -5.88 4.10
CA PHE A 148 -10.87 -6.37 5.43
C PHE A 148 -11.92 -7.47 5.31
N LEU A 149 -11.52 -8.70 5.58
CA LEU A 149 -12.36 -9.88 5.57
C LEU A 149 -12.34 -10.53 6.94
N LEU A 150 -13.49 -10.98 7.42
CA LEU A 150 -13.61 -11.56 8.74
C LEU A 150 -14.51 -12.79 8.72
N ARG A 151 -14.13 -13.80 9.49
CA ARG A 151 -14.93 -15.00 9.78
C ARG A 151 -14.97 -15.23 11.28
N HIS A 152 -16.18 -15.32 11.85
CA HIS A 152 -16.43 -15.77 13.22
C HIS A 152 -17.86 -16.36 13.27
N PRO A 153 -18.04 -17.66 12.95
CA PRO A 153 -19.36 -18.24 12.69
C PRO A 153 -20.36 -18.09 13.84
N SER A 154 -19.88 -18.08 15.08
CA SER A 154 -20.74 -17.98 16.26
C SER A 154 -21.36 -16.61 16.49
N SER A 155 -20.82 -15.52 15.90
CA SER A 155 -21.36 -14.16 16.13
C SER A 155 -21.49 -13.31 14.87
N VAL A 156 -20.81 -13.65 13.78
CA VAL A 156 -20.82 -12.85 12.55
C VAL A 156 -21.56 -13.60 11.44
N LYS A 157 -22.59 -12.97 10.91
CA LYS A 157 -23.40 -13.55 9.83
C LYS A 157 -22.60 -13.63 8.52
N ALA A 158 -22.59 -14.82 7.92
CA ALA A 158 -21.95 -15.05 6.64
C ALA A 158 -22.56 -14.21 5.49
N GLY A 159 -21.72 -13.76 4.55
CA GLY A 159 -22.15 -13.00 3.38
C GLY A 159 -22.56 -11.55 3.66
N GLN A 160 -22.30 -11.06 4.87
CA GLN A 160 -22.56 -9.67 5.25
C GLN A 160 -21.52 -8.74 4.61
N ILE A 161 -21.99 -7.60 4.12
CA ILE A 161 -21.14 -6.48 3.69
C ILE A 161 -21.48 -5.27 4.58
N ASN A 162 -20.48 -4.64 5.14
CA ASN A 162 -20.61 -3.43 5.94
C ASN A 162 -19.69 -2.35 5.36
N ASN A 163 -20.18 -1.12 5.25
CA ASN A 163 -19.45 0.02 4.69
C ASN A 163 -19.06 1.06 5.77
N ASP A 164 -19.27 0.74 7.04
CA ASP A 164 -18.83 1.60 8.12
C ASP A 164 -17.31 1.67 8.19
N MET A 165 -16.77 2.84 8.47
CA MET A 165 -15.34 3.04 8.51
C MET A 165 -14.75 2.45 9.79
N CYS A 166 -13.65 1.72 9.62
CA CYS A 166 -12.82 1.25 10.72
C CYS A 166 -11.34 1.45 10.39
N CYS A 167 -10.52 1.58 11.39
CA CYS A 167 -9.10 1.81 11.26
C CYS A 167 -8.29 0.71 11.96
N ASN A 168 -7.02 0.57 11.63
CA ASN A 168 -6.15 -0.41 12.28
C ASN A 168 -5.98 -0.19 13.79
N VAL A 169 -6.17 1.03 14.28
CA VAL A 169 -6.18 1.34 15.72
C VAL A 169 -7.33 0.66 16.47
N ASP A 170 -8.38 0.25 15.76
CA ASP A 170 -9.57 -0.38 16.31
C ASP A 170 -9.40 -1.91 16.51
N PHE A 171 -8.37 -2.50 15.94
CA PHE A 171 -8.17 -3.95 15.99
C PHE A 171 -7.85 -4.44 17.40
N ALA A 172 -6.91 -3.79 18.08
CA ALA A 172 -6.52 -4.20 19.42
C ALA A 172 -7.68 -4.15 20.43
N PRO A 173 -8.47 -3.05 20.54
CA PRO A 173 -9.66 -3.04 21.39
C PRO A 173 -10.70 -4.08 20.98
N THR A 174 -10.85 -4.38 19.68
CA THR A 174 -11.76 -5.41 19.21
C THR A 174 -11.35 -6.81 19.68
N PHE A 175 -10.05 -7.12 19.63
CA PHE A 175 -9.55 -8.41 20.13
C PHE A 175 -9.77 -8.58 21.63
N LEU A 176 -9.56 -7.52 22.41
CA LEU A 176 -9.83 -7.55 23.84
C LEU A 176 -11.33 -7.75 24.14
N ASP A 177 -12.19 -7.08 23.38
CA ASP A 177 -13.66 -7.22 23.51
C ASP A 177 -14.11 -8.66 23.22
N TYR A 178 -13.67 -9.26 22.12
CA TYR A 178 -13.96 -10.66 21.83
C TYR A 178 -13.40 -11.63 22.89
N ALA A 179 -12.28 -11.29 23.50
CA ALA A 179 -11.68 -12.06 24.59
C ALA A 179 -12.37 -11.84 25.96
N GLY A 180 -13.33 -10.92 26.05
CA GLY A 180 -13.99 -10.55 27.30
C GLY A 180 -13.07 -9.81 28.28
N ILE A 181 -12.03 -9.12 27.77
CA ILE A 181 -11.05 -8.37 28.55
C ILE A 181 -11.37 -6.88 28.48
N ASN A 182 -11.27 -6.18 29.60
CA ASN A 182 -11.50 -4.74 29.65
C ASN A 182 -10.51 -4.00 28.75
N ILE A 183 -11.02 -3.08 27.92
CA ILE A 183 -10.22 -2.24 27.04
C ILE A 183 -9.56 -1.15 27.87
N PRO A 184 -8.22 -1.03 27.89
CA PRO A 184 -7.52 0.01 28.64
C PRO A 184 -7.82 1.42 28.12
N ASN A 185 -7.95 2.40 28.99
CA ASN A 185 -8.30 3.77 28.64
C ASN A 185 -7.26 4.51 27.77
N TYR A 186 -6.03 4.01 27.67
CA TYR A 186 -5.01 4.60 26.82
C TYR A 186 -5.13 4.19 25.35
N MET A 187 -5.96 3.21 25.01
CA MET A 187 -6.21 2.83 23.62
C MET A 187 -7.05 3.90 22.93
N GLN A 188 -6.61 4.35 21.77
CA GLN A 188 -7.29 5.40 20.98
C GLN A 188 -8.41 4.84 20.11
N GLY A 189 -8.31 3.58 19.70
CA GLY A 189 -9.32 2.90 18.89
C GLY A 189 -10.53 2.46 19.70
N THR A 190 -11.58 2.10 18.98
CA THR A 190 -12.85 1.60 19.52
C THR A 190 -13.11 0.18 18.99
N SER A 191 -13.69 -0.71 19.81
CA SER A 191 -14.06 -2.05 19.33
C SER A 191 -15.08 -1.96 18.18
N ILE A 192 -14.74 -2.59 17.05
CA ILE A 192 -15.63 -2.72 15.89
C ILE A 192 -16.57 -3.92 16.01
N ARG A 193 -16.56 -4.64 17.11
CA ARG A 193 -17.43 -5.81 17.34
C ARG A 193 -18.91 -5.54 17.03
N PRO A 194 -19.52 -4.42 17.47
CA PRO A 194 -20.91 -4.11 17.12
C PRO A 194 -21.16 -4.02 15.61
N ILE A 195 -20.22 -3.42 14.85
CA ILE A 195 -20.28 -3.35 13.39
C ILE A 195 -20.23 -4.75 12.77
N LEU A 196 -19.31 -5.59 13.23
CA LEU A 196 -19.11 -6.95 12.74
C LEU A 196 -20.34 -7.84 13.00
N GLU A 197 -21.03 -7.61 14.12
CA GLU A 197 -22.26 -8.29 14.50
C GLU A 197 -23.53 -7.64 13.88
N GLY A 198 -23.36 -6.63 13.01
CA GLY A 198 -24.46 -5.99 12.27
C GLY A 198 -25.25 -4.95 13.08
N GLN A 199 -24.66 -4.37 14.10
CA GLN A 199 -25.28 -3.41 15.01
C GLN A 199 -24.44 -2.15 15.14
N THR A 200 -24.29 -1.41 14.04
CA THR A 200 -23.50 -0.16 14.05
C THR A 200 -24.14 0.86 15.00
N PRO A 201 -23.41 1.38 16.00
CA PRO A 201 -23.91 2.41 16.88
C PRO A 201 -24.21 3.72 16.12
N ASP A 202 -25.27 4.43 16.49
CA ASP A 202 -25.68 5.70 15.87
C ASP A 202 -24.58 6.78 15.93
N ASN A 203 -23.72 6.73 16.94
CA ASN A 203 -22.61 7.66 17.15
C ASN A 203 -21.26 7.10 16.66
N TRP A 204 -21.27 6.09 15.77
CA TRP A 204 -20.03 5.55 15.23
C TRP A 204 -19.26 6.61 14.45
N GLU A 205 -17.97 6.72 14.74
CA GLU A 205 -17.09 7.66 14.02
C GLU A 205 -16.81 7.18 12.59
N GLN A 206 -17.30 7.94 11.62
CA GLN A 206 -17.18 7.62 10.18
C GLN A 206 -16.03 8.40 9.55
N THR A 207 -14.89 8.50 10.22
CA THR A 207 -13.70 9.18 9.69
C THR A 207 -12.43 8.35 9.90
N ALA A 208 -11.52 8.47 8.95
CA ALA A 208 -10.19 7.88 9.02
C ALA A 208 -9.14 8.96 8.81
N TYR A 209 -8.15 9.00 9.69
CA TYR A 209 -7.04 9.94 9.67
C TYR A 209 -5.73 9.22 9.34
N GLN A 210 -4.91 9.86 8.50
CA GLN A 210 -3.54 9.40 8.22
C GLN A 210 -2.59 10.59 8.20
N ARG A 211 -1.33 10.34 8.56
CA ARG A 211 -0.23 11.27 8.41
C ARG A 211 1.00 10.57 7.85
N TYR A 212 1.62 11.19 6.84
CA TYR A 212 2.96 10.86 6.35
C TYR A 212 3.92 12.00 6.69
N TRP A 213 4.97 11.72 7.48
CA TRP A 213 5.87 12.76 8.00
C TRP A 213 7.27 12.76 7.37
N MET A 214 7.63 11.72 6.61
CA MET A 214 8.96 11.58 6.01
C MET A 214 9.10 12.46 4.76
N HIS A 215 9.12 13.80 4.96
CA HIS A 215 9.17 14.74 3.86
C HIS A 215 10.37 14.51 2.96
N LYS A 216 10.10 14.30 1.66
CA LYS A 216 11.12 14.07 0.62
C LYS A 216 12.11 12.98 1.01
N ASP A 217 11.60 11.87 1.52
CA ASP A 217 12.47 10.73 1.80
C ASP A 217 13.32 10.38 0.57
N PRO A 218 14.56 9.88 0.78
CA PRO A 218 15.51 9.67 -0.32
C PRO A 218 15.03 8.68 -1.40
N ASP A 219 14.17 7.75 -1.00
CA ASP A 219 13.72 6.67 -1.87
C ASP A 219 12.55 7.07 -2.77
N HIS A 220 11.57 7.78 -2.21
CA HIS A 220 10.30 8.03 -2.90
C HIS A 220 10.09 9.50 -3.24
N ASN A 221 10.86 10.41 -2.64
CA ASN A 221 10.64 11.86 -2.73
C ASN A 221 9.18 12.22 -2.43
N ALA A 222 8.57 11.50 -1.49
CA ALA A 222 7.21 11.74 -1.09
C ALA A 222 7.12 12.93 -0.14
N TYR A 223 6.13 13.78 -0.35
CA TYR A 223 5.95 14.99 0.44
C TYR A 223 5.15 14.71 1.70
N ALA A 224 5.52 15.39 2.78
CA ALA A 224 4.82 15.27 4.05
C ALA A 224 3.41 15.84 3.97
N HIS A 225 2.46 15.08 4.45
CA HIS A 225 1.05 15.43 4.42
C HIS A 225 0.27 14.73 5.53
N TYR A 226 -0.92 15.22 5.78
CA TYR A 226 -1.94 14.49 6.52
C TYR A 226 -3.28 14.73 5.86
N GLY A 227 -4.24 13.88 6.18
CA GLY A 227 -5.58 14.01 5.63
C GLY A 227 -6.60 13.24 6.44
N LEU A 228 -7.82 13.49 6.07
CA LEU A 228 -9.01 12.90 6.67
C LEU A 228 -9.96 12.43 5.57
N ARG A 229 -10.52 11.27 5.76
CA ARG A 229 -11.51 10.63 4.88
C ARG A 229 -12.78 10.36 5.67
N ASP A 230 -13.91 10.85 5.22
CA ASP A 230 -15.22 10.43 5.68
C ASP A 230 -15.91 9.52 4.63
N GLN A 231 -17.20 9.24 4.77
CA GLN A 231 -17.94 8.38 3.87
C GLN A 231 -18.00 8.90 2.41
N ARG A 232 -17.79 10.18 2.19
CA ARG A 232 -17.87 10.80 0.88
C ARG A 232 -16.63 11.60 0.49
N TYR A 233 -16.11 12.40 1.40
CA TYR A 233 -15.06 13.34 1.09
C TYR A 233 -13.71 12.89 1.65
N LYS A 234 -12.66 13.28 0.95
CA LYS A 234 -11.28 13.20 1.44
C LYS A 234 -10.63 14.57 1.29
N ILE A 235 -10.01 15.05 2.35
CA ILE A 235 -9.19 16.26 2.34
C ILE A 235 -7.75 15.90 2.68
N ILE A 236 -6.80 16.44 1.91
CA ILE A 236 -5.36 16.25 2.13
C ILE A 236 -4.72 17.61 2.28
N TYR A 237 -3.91 17.76 3.31
CA TYR A 237 -3.06 18.94 3.52
C TYR A 237 -1.59 18.56 3.38
N TRP A 238 -0.98 19.06 2.34
CA TRP A 238 0.43 18.94 2.07
C TRP A 238 1.16 20.07 2.80
N TYR A 239 1.64 19.77 4.02
CA TYR A 239 2.32 20.78 4.83
C TYR A 239 3.80 20.94 4.46
N ASN A 240 4.37 20.02 3.66
CA ASN A 240 5.63 20.14 2.95
C ASN A 240 6.80 20.54 3.84
N ASP A 241 6.93 19.93 5.01
CA ASP A 241 7.97 20.22 5.97
C ASP A 241 8.44 18.95 6.68
N GLY A 242 9.74 18.80 6.85
CA GLY A 242 10.36 17.70 7.58
C GLY A 242 10.47 17.91 9.08
N TYR A 243 10.35 19.16 9.54
CA TYR A 243 10.50 19.54 10.96
C TYR A 243 11.77 18.98 11.62
N ASP A 244 12.84 18.85 10.85
CA ASP A 244 14.13 18.24 11.27
C ASP A 244 14.02 16.82 11.86
N LEU A 245 12.95 16.09 11.51
CA LEU A 245 12.77 14.71 11.94
C LEU A 245 13.74 13.77 11.19
N PRO A 246 14.21 12.68 11.82
CA PRO A 246 15.06 11.70 11.16
C PRO A 246 14.42 11.13 9.90
N GLY A 247 15.20 11.03 8.83
CA GLY A 247 14.73 10.49 7.54
C GLY A 247 14.00 11.49 6.65
N THR A 248 13.91 12.76 7.06
CA THR A 248 13.30 13.83 6.29
C THR A 248 14.35 14.73 5.65
N ASN A 249 13.94 15.44 4.60
CA ASN A 249 14.68 16.58 4.04
C ASN A 249 14.00 17.89 4.44
N HIS A 250 14.75 19.01 4.25
CA HIS A 250 14.20 20.34 4.54
C HIS A 250 12.96 20.61 3.69
N GLY A 251 11.99 21.29 4.30
CA GLY A 251 10.82 21.83 3.64
C GLY A 251 11.13 23.10 2.85
N GLY A 252 10.11 23.88 2.60
CA GLY A 252 10.19 25.17 1.90
C GLY A 252 9.35 25.24 0.64
N GLU A 253 8.70 24.13 0.30
CA GLU A 253 7.68 24.13 -0.74
C GLU A 253 6.39 24.77 -0.26
N ASP A 254 5.65 25.34 -1.22
CA ASP A 254 4.32 25.88 -0.93
C ASP A 254 3.40 24.79 -0.36
N LYS A 255 2.60 25.17 0.61
CA LYS A 255 1.59 24.31 1.20
C LYS A 255 0.40 24.21 0.27
N GLU A 256 -0.16 23.01 0.12
CA GLU A 256 -1.24 22.76 -0.83
C GLU A 256 -2.38 21.98 -0.15
N TRP A 257 -3.57 22.09 -0.74
CA TRP A 257 -4.74 21.32 -0.35
C TRP A 257 -5.30 20.56 -1.53
N GLU A 258 -5.74 19.34 -1.28
CA GLU A 258 -6.56 18.57 -2.20
C GLU A 258 -7.86 18.17 -1.54
N LEU A 259 -8.96 18.31 -2.25
CA LEU A 259 -10.29 17.85 -1.83
C LEU A 259 -10.86 16.93 -2.90
N PHE A 260 -11.30 15.75 -2.48
CA PHE A 260 -11.90 14.75 -3.36
C PHE A 260 -13.34 14.47 -2.91
N ASP A 261 -14.24 14.35 -3.90
CA ASP A 261 -15.53 13.68 -3.74
C ASP A 261 -15.31 12.23 -4.20
N CYS A 262 -15.46 11.30 -3.28
CA CYS A 262 -15.15 9.88 -3.50
C CYS A 262 -16.39 9.03 -3.82
N GLN A 263 -17.51 9.68 -4.14
CA GLN A 263 -18.73 9.03 -4.63
C GLN A 263 -18.80 9.06 -6.15
#